data_58d2439d6ef7ae301f3fc89a05f24673
#
_entry.id   58d2439d6ef7ae301f3fc89a05f24673
#
_cell.length_a   1.000
_cell.length_b   1.000
_cell.length_c   1.000
_cell.angle_alpha   90.00
_cell.angle_beta   90.00
_cell.angle_gamma   90.00
#
_symmetry.space_group_name_H-M   'P 1'
#
loop_
_entity.id
_entity.type
_entity.pdbx_description
1 polymer ?
#
loop_
_entity_poly.entity_id
_entity_poly.type
_entity_poly.pdbx_seq_one_letter_code
_entity_poly.pdbx_strand_id
1 'polypeptide(L)'
;WKNLKQLRLGNNKIGDKGGEAIGNNTTWNNLEVLWLGENEIGEKGGVMIGSNTTWKNLKKLILHTNKIGEKGGEAIGNNTTWTNLEELWLYGNEIGDKGGMMIGSNTTWKNLKELILYTNKIGEKGGEAIGNNTTWINIEELWLGENEIGEKGGVMIGSNTTWKNLKSLGLENNKIGEKGGEAIGNNTTWNNLEELWLYGNEIGDKGGVMIGSNTTWKNLKKIDLGNNKIGDKGGEAIGNNTTWNNLEVLWLGENEIGEKGGVMIGS
;
A
#
# COMPACT_ATOMS: atom_id res chain seq x y z
N TRP A 1 -15.12 29.37 9.85
CA TRP A 1 -14.38 28.40 10.71
C TRP A 1 -12.85 28.53 10.51
N LYS A 2 -12.29 29.74 10.65
CA LYS A 2 -10.86 30.02 10.40
C LYS A 2 -9.91 29.21 11.29
N ASN A 3 -10.38 28.74 12.45
CA ASN A 3 -9.56 27.95 13.39
C ASN A 3 -9.82 26.44 13.30
N LEU A 4 -10.55 25.98 12.27
CA LEU A 4 -10.87 24.57 12.09
C LEU A 4 -9.59 23.76 11.86
N LYS A 5 -9.34 22.78 12.73
CA LYS A 5 -8.21 21.86 12.62
C LYS A 5 -8.62 20.48 12.12
N GLN A 6 -9.84 20.06 12.43
CA GLN A 6 -10.33 18.73 12.05
C GLN A 6 -11.76 18.85 11.53
N LEU A 7 -11.99 18.33 10.33
CA LEU A 7 -13.31 18.15 9.75
C LEU A 7 -13.54 16.64 9.52
N ARG A 8 -14.52 16.07 10.22
CA ARG A 8 -14.84 14.65 10.14
C ARG A 8 -16.31 14.52 9.72
N LEU A 9 -16.53 14.09 8.49
CA LEU A 9 -17.84 13.93 7.87
C LEU A 9 -18.02 12.54 7.24
N GLY A 10 -17.27 11.54 7.71
CA GLY A 10 -17.38 10.16 7.21
C GLY A 10 -18.80 9.60 7.30
N ASN A 11 -19.16 8.73 6.37
CA ASN A 11 -20.44 8.05 6.29
C ASN A 11 -21.65 9.02 6.22
N ASN A 12 -21.62 9.91 5.22
CA ASN A 12 -22.72 10.81 4.87
C ASN A 12 -23.04 10.64 3.37
N LYS A 13 -23.90 11.43 2.83
CA LYS A 13 -24.24 11.48 1.41
C LYS A 13 -23.88 12.83 0.81
N ILE A 14 -22.61 13.23 1.00
CA ILE A 14 -22.13 14.55 0.58
C ILE A 14 -22.21 14.70 -0.94
N GLY A 15 -21.93 13.63 -1.68
CA GLY A 15 -21.98 13.59 -3.12
C GLY A 15 -20.91 14.46 -3.79
N ASP A 16 -20.89 14.46 -5.11
CA ASP A 16 -19.85 15.15 -5.92
C ASP A 16 -19.86 16.68 -5.70
N LYS A 17 -21.04 17.30 -5.73
CA LYS A 17 -21.15 18.75 -5.47
C LYS A 17 -20.70 19.18 -4.08
N GLY A 18 -20.97 18.38 -3.06
CA GLY A 18 -20.49 18.63 -1.71
C GLY A 18 -18.96 18.50 -1.64
N GLY A 19 -18.40 17.49 -2.30
CA GLY A 19 -16.96 17.32 -2.48
C GLY A 19 -16.30 18.50 -3.19
N GLU A 20 -16.91 18.98 -4.30
CA GLU A 20 -16.47 20.20 -5.01
C GLU A 20 -16.46 21.43 -4.07
N ALA A 21 -17.53 21.65 -3.30
CA ALA A 21 -17.63 22.80 -2.38
C ALA A 21 -16.57 22.72 -1.27
N ILE A 22 -16.33 21.53 -0.71
CA ILE A 22 -15.28 21.31 0.29
C ILE A 22 -13.90 21.57 -0.33
N GLY A 23 -13.62 20.98 -1.49
CA GLY A 23 -12.34 21.12 -2.20
C GLY A 23 -12.02 22.56 -2.57
N ASN A 24 -13.02 23.37 -2.89
CA ASN A 24 -12.86 24.79 -3.20
C ASN A 24 -12.70 25.70 -1.97
N ASN A 25 -12.72 25.14 -0.75
CA ASN A 25 -12.59 25.97 0.45
C ASN A 25 -11.19 26.54 0.62
N THR A 26 -11.09 27.86 0.71
CA THR A 26 -9.83 28.61 0.87
C THR A 26 -9.66 29.23 2.27
N THR A 27 -10.53 28.89 3.22
CA THR A 27 -10.53 29.53 4.55
C THR A 27 -9.99 28.64 5.68
N TRP A 28 -9.85 27.33 5.47
CA TRP A 28 -9.42 26.38 6.50
C TRP A 28 -7.88 26.24 6.54
N ASN A 29 -7.18 27.35 6.75
CA ASN A 29 -5.72 27.38 6.70
C ASN A 29 -5.04 26.56 7.81
N ASN A 30 -5.78 26.22 8.88
CA ASN A 30 -5.28 25.44 10.01
C ASN A 30 -5.72 23.97 9.98
N LEU A 31 -6.30 23.51 8.85
CA LEU A 31 -6.81 22.15 8.75
C LEU A 31 -5.66 21.13 8.82
N GLU A 32 -5.74 20.23 9.77
CA GLU A 32 -4.79 19.14 10.00
C GLU A 32 -5.40 17.77 9.60
N VAL A 33 -6.72 17.60 9.75
CA VAL A 33 -7.42 16.34 9.45
C VAL A 33 -8.66 16.61 8.62
N LEU A 34 -8.74 15.96 7.46
CA LEU A 34 -9.95 15.93 6.63
C LEU A 34 -10.39 14.45 6.46
N TRP A 35 -11.54 14.12 7.04
CA TRP A 35 -12.13 12.79 6.97
C TRP A 35 -13.47 12.82 6.26
N LEU A 36 -13.50 12.32 5.03
CA LEU A 36 -14.66 12.29 4.13
C LEU A 36 -14.95 10.87 3.57
N GLY A 37 -14.44 9.82 4.21
CA GLY A 37 -14.71 8.44 3.78
C GLY A 37 -16.20 8.13 3.72
N GLU A 38 -16.61 7.27 2.77
CA GLU A 38 -18.01 6.83 2.61
C GLU A 38 -19.01 7.96 2.33
N ASN A 39 -18.76 8.77 1.28
CA ASN A 39 -19.57 9.97 1.01
C ASN A 39 -20.08 10.11 -0.42
N GLU A 40 -19.88 9.13 -1.29
CA GLU A 40 -20.28 9.21 -2.70
C GLU A 40 -19.67 10.43 -3.44
N ILE A 41 -18.50 10.90 -2.99
CA ILE A 41 -17.75 11.98 -3.66
C ILE A 41 -17.26 11.45 -5.00
N GLY A 42 -17.63 12.12 -6.08
CA GLY A 42 -17.27 11.76 -7.44
C GLY A 42 -15.94 12.34 -7.89
N GLU A 43 -15.64 12.15 -9.18
CA GLU A 43 -14.38 12.58 -9.80
C GLU A 43 -14.15 14.09 -9.68
N LYS A 44 -15.17 14.92 -9.86
CA LYS A 44 -15.02 16.38 -9.77
C LYS A 44 -14.70 16.82 -8.34
N GLY A 45 -15.40 16.27 -7.34
CA GLY A 45 -15.11 16.51 -5.94
C GLY A 45 -13.68 16.08 -5.59
N GLY A 46 -13.26 14.90 -6.07
CA GLY A 46 -11.90 14.39 -5.95
C GLY A 46 -10.86 15.34 -6.53
N VAL A 47 -11.10 15.86 -7.75
CA VAL A 47 -10.22 16.86 -8.42
C VAL A 47 -10.13 18.14 -7.59
N MET A 48 -11.25 18.68 -7.12
CA MET A 48 -11.22 19.92 -6.33
C MET A 48 -10.50 19.72 -4.99
N ILE A 49 -10.73 18.61 -4.30
CA ILE A 49 -10.01 18.26 -3.07
C ILE A 49 -8.52 18.11 -3.37
N GLY A 50 -8.15 17.31 -4.36
CA GLY A 50 -6.76 17.07 -4.75
C GLY A 50 -6.01 18.34 -5.17
N SER A 51 -6.70 19.30 -5.78
CA SER A 51 -6.13 20.56 -6.25
C SER A 51 -6.07 21.65 -5.18
N ASN A 52 -6.55 21.38 -3.95
CA ASN A 52 -6.55 22.41 -2.91
C ASN A 52 -5.14 22.73 -2.39
N THR A 53 -4.74 23.98 -2.51
CA THR A 53 -3.42 24.48 -2.11
C THR A 53 -3.41 25.26 -0.80
N THR A 54 -4.55 25.38 -0.14
CA THR A 54 -4.69 26.11 1.14
C THR A 54 -4.40 25.27 2.37
N TRP A 55 -4.59 23.95 2.30
CA TRP A 55 -4.47 23.07 3.47
C TRP A 55 -3.01 22.67 3.75
N LYS A 56 -2.13 23.65 3.93
CA LYS A 56 -0.68 23.43 4.10
C LYS A 56 -0.31 22.67 5.38
N ASN A 57 -1.23 22.64 6.36
CA ASN A 57 -1.03 21.93 7.62
C ASN A 57 -1.66 20.52 7.63
N LEU A 58 -2.17 20.05 6.48
CA LEU A 58 -2.85 18.76 6.40
C LEU A 58 -1.88 17.62 6.71
N LYS A 59 -2.27 16.80 7.69
CA LYS A 59 -1.55 15.60 8.13
C LYS A 59 -2.28 14.32 7.75
N LYS A 60 -3.62 14.36 7.76
CA LYS A 60 -4.45 13.19 7.48
C LYS A 60 -5.52 13.51 6.45
N LEU A 61 -5.52 12.79 5.35
CA LEU A 61 -6.54 12.84 4.31
C LEU A 61 -7.19 11.46 4.16
N ILE A 62 -8.43 11.34 4.59
CA ILE A 62 -9.19 10.10 4.61
C ILE A 62 -10.38 10.22 3.66
N LEU A 63 -10.30 9.57 2.52
CA LEU A 63 -11.28 9.65 1.42
C LEU A 63 -11.77 8.27 0.96
N HIS A 64 -11.52 7.21 1.73
CA HIS A 64 -11.87 5.85 1.34
C HIS A 64 -13.34 5.68 0.96
N THR A 65 -13.61 4.69 0.11
CA THR A 65 -14.98 4.32 -0.30
C THR A 65 -15.77 5.53 -0.83
N ASN A 66 -15.20 6.16 -1.84
CA ASN A 66 -15.82 7.21 -2.64
C ASN A 66 -15.74 6.82 -4.13
N LYS A 67 -15.96 7.75 -5.04
CA LYS A 67 -15.91 7.55 -6.50
C LYS A 67 -14.97 8.58 -7.13
N ILE A 68 -13.79 8.78 -6.49
CA ILE A 68 -12.84 9.85 -6.84
C ILE A 68 -12.32 9.71 -8.27
N GLY A 69 -12.21 8.49 -8.78
CA GLY A 69 -11.82 8.21 -10.15
C GLY A 69 -10.37 8.58 -10.47
N GLU A 70 -9.96 8.32 -11.72
CA GLU A 70 -8.58 8.51 -12.18
C GLU A 70 -8.12 9.97 -12.07
N LYS A 71 -8.94 10.93 -12.51
CA LYS A 71 -8.56 12.36 -12.47
C LYS A 71 -8.46 12.91 -11.05
N GLY A 72 -9.31 12.44 -10.13
CA GLY A 72 -9.20 12.79 -8.72
C GLY A 72 -7.92 12.24 -8.11
N GLY A 73 -7.57 10.98 -8.44
CA GLY A 73 -6.30 10.37 -8.08
C GLY A 73 -5.09 11.14 -8.63
N GLU A 74 -5.14 11.55 -9.93
CA GLU A 74 -4.12 12.40 -10.54
C GLU A 74 -3.97 13.75 -9.81
N ALA A 75 -5.07 14.41 -9.48
CA ALA A 75 -5.04 15.70 -8.79
C ALA A 75 -4.44 15.57 -7.38
N ILE A 76 -4.82 14.52 -6.64
CA ILE A 76 -4.26 14.21 -5.33
C ILE A 76 -2.75 13.95 -5.45
N GLY A 77 -2.35 13.06 -6.36
CA GLY A 77 -0.95 12.70 -6.59
C GLY A 77 -0.07 13.88 -7.01
N ASN A 78 -0.62 14.82 -7.75
CA ASN A 78 0.07 16.05 -8.17
C ASN A 78 0.14 17.15 -7.11
N ASN A 79 -0.53 16.98 -5.96
CA ASN A 79 -0.51 18.00 -4.93
C ASN A 79 0.84 18.09 -4.22
N THR A 80 1.51 19.20 -4.38
CA THR A 80 2.84 19.47 -3.79
C THR A 80 2.77 20.36 -2.53
N THR A 81 1.58 20.74 -2.08
CA THR A 81 1.40 21.64 -0.95
C THR A 81 1.21 20.93 0.39
N TRP A 82 0.83 19.65 0.37
CA TRP A 82 0.59 18.87 1.59
C TRP A 82 1.89 18.27 2.15
N THR A 83 2.88 19.11 2.41
CA THR A 83 4.22 18.68 2.84
C THR A 83 4.24 18.05 4.24
N ASN A 84 3.17 18.22 5.01
CA ASN A 84 3.02 17.66 6.35
C ASN A 84 2.19 16.36 6.38
N LEU A 85 1.82 15.82 5.20
CA LEU A 85 0.95 14.65 5.12
C LEU A 85 1.63 13.43 5.74
N GLU A 86 0.94 12.80 6.70
CA GLU A 86 1.36 11.61 7.42
C GLU A 86 0.51 10.39 7.05
N GLU A 87 -0.79 10.57 6.80
CA GLU A 87 -1.72 9.50 6.48
C GLU A 87 -2.57 9.85 5.24
N LEU A 88 -2.60 8.93 4.27
CA LEU A 88 -3.41 9.04 3.06
C LEU A 88 -4.18 7.75 2.83
N TRP A 89 -5.51 7.78 3.04
CA TRP A 89 -6.39 6.64 2.88
C TRP A 89 -7.34 6.87 1.71
N LEU A 90 -7.15 6.13 0.63
CA LEU A 90 -7.90 6.26 -0.63
C LEU A 90 -8.51 4.94 -1.10
N TYR A 91 -8.54 3.89 -0.27
CA TYR A 91 -9.04 2.59 -0.72
C TYR A 91 -10.48 2.66 -1.26
N GLY A 92 -10.78 1.84 -2.27
CA GLY A 92 -12.12 1.77 -2.86
C GLY A 92 -12.53 3.04 -3.62
N ASN A 93 -11.65 3.58 -4.49
CA ASN A 93 -11.90 4.85 -5.20
C ASN A 93 -11.75 4.82 -6.73
N GLU A 94 -11.39 3.70 -7.32
CA GLU A 94 -11.16 3.57 -8.77
C GLU A 94 -10.13 4.57 -9.32
N ILE A 95 -9.02 4.77 -8.58
CA ILE A 95 -7.98 5.76 -8.90
C ILE A 95 -7.28 5.48 -10.25
N GLY A 96 -7.24 4.23 -10.68
CA GLY A 96 -6.68 3.85 -11.97
C GLY A 96 -5.17 4.03 -12.10
N ASP A 97 -4.64 3.63 -13.26
CA ASP A 97 -3.20 3.62 -13.59
C ASP A 97 -2.55 5.00 -13.43
N LYS A 98 -3.15 6.05 -13.98
CA LYS A 98 -2.56 7.39 -13.95
C LYS A 98 -2.58 8.00 -12.56
N GLY A 99 -3.70 7.84 -11.83
CA GLY A 99 -3.78 8.30 -10.44
C GLY A 99 -2.75 7.60 -9.57
N GLY A 100 -2.62 6.27 -9.71
CA GLY A 100 -1.59 5.48 -9.02
C GLY A 100 -0.18 5.94 -9.36
N MET A 101 0.11 6.20 -10.65
CA MET A 101 1.40 6.71 -11.11
C MET A 101 1.71 8.10 -10.52
N MET A 102 0.75 9.02 -10.49
CA MET A 102 0.97 10.35 -9.92
C MET A 102 1.18 10.30 -8.41
N ILE A 103 0.40 9.48 -7.69
CA ILE A 103 0.59 9.23 -6.26
C ILE A 103 1.98 8.66 -6.01
N GLY A 104 2.35 7.58 -6.69
CA GLY A 104 3.65 6.94 -6.57
C GLY A 104 4.84 7.86 -6.89
N SER A 105 4.66 8.81 -7.80
CA SER A 105 5.70 9.77 -8.21
C SER A 105 5.79 11.00 -7.30
N ASN A 106 4.90 11.16 -6.32
CA ASN A 106 4.94 12.34 -5.46
C ASN A 106 6.13 12.32 -4.51
N THR A 107 7.01 13.30 -4.64
CA THR A 107 8.24 13.44 -3.86
C THR A 107 8.15 14.44 -2.71
N THR A 108 6.96 15.02 -2.48
CA THR A 108 6.78 16.06 -1.46
C THR A 108 6.29 15.50 -0.12
N TRP A 109 5.68 14.32 -0.10
CA TRP A 109 5.11 13.71 1.10
C TRP A 109 6.18 12.98 1.95
N LYS A 110 7.20 13.72 2.36
CA LYS A 110 8.36 13.14 3.09
C LYS A 110 8.01 12.63 4.50
N ASN A 111 6.87 13.08 5.04
CA ASN A 111 6.40 12.68 6.36
C ASN A 111 5.39 11.53 6.32
N LEU A 112 5.10 10.98 5.12
CA LEU A 112 4.10 9.93 4.95
C LEU A 112 4.51 8.67 5.72
N LYS A 113 3.59 8.19 6.56
CA LYS A 113 3.73 7.00 7.40
C LYS A 113 2.77 5.90 6.96
N GLU A 114 1.56 6.29 6.56
CA GLU A 114 0.52 5.35 6.16
C GLU A 114 -0.03 5.70 4.78
N LEU A 115 0.04 4.75 3.85
CA LEU A 115 -0.56 4.85 2.53
C LEU A 115 -1.46 3.64 2.29
N ILE A 116 -2.76 3.87 2.21
CA ILE A 116 -3.77 2.83 2.04
C ILE A 116 -4.49 3.02 0.73
N LEU A 117 -4.20 2.18 -0.26
CA LEU A 117 -4.65 2.29 -1.64
C LEU A 117 -5.35 1.02 -2.15
N TYR A 118 -5.63 0.02 -1.32
CA TYR A 118 -6.19 -1.24 -1.84
C TYR A 118 -7.52 -1.02 -2.59
N THR A 119 -7.80 -1.92 -3.55
CA THR A 119 -9.01 -1.87 -4.39
C THR A 119 -9.13 -0.55 -5.20
N ASN A 120 -8.08 -0.21 -5.98
CA ASN A 120 -8.05 1.04 -6.77
C ASN A 120 -7.69 0.88 -8.25
N LYS A 121 -7.37 -0.32 -8.73
CA LYS A 121 -6.96 -0.56 -10.12
C LYS A 121 -5.73 0.27 -10.54
N ILE A 122 -4.74 0.38 -9.65
CA ILE A 122 -3.54 1.22 -9.85
C ILE A 122 -2.69 0.75 -11.04
N GLY A 123 -2.77 -0.53 -11.39
CA GLY A 123 -2.06 -1.13 -12.52
C GLY A 123 -0.53 -1.24 -12.32
N GLU A 124 0.13 -1.82 -13.34
CA GLU A 124 1.56 -2.09 -13.29
C GLU A 124 2.40 -0.81 -13.18
N LYS A 125 2.04 0.24 -13.95
CA LYS A 125 2.77 1.53 -13.92
C LYS A 125 2.64 2.27 -12.59
N GLY A 126 1.48 2.21 -11.97
CA GLY A 126 1.29 2.75 -10.62
C GLY A 126 2.12 2.00 -9.59
N GLY A 127 2.15 0.67 -9.67
CA GLY A 127 3.00 -0.20 -8.85
C GLY A 127 4.50 0.12 -9.03
N GLU A 128 4.96 0.27 -10.30
CA GLU A 128 6.34 0.68 -10.61
C GLU A 128 6.67 2.06 -10.01
N ALA A 129 5.78 3.05 -10.14
CA ALA A 129 5.99 4.39 -9.61
C ALA A 129 6.09 4.39 -8.07
N ILE A 130 5.20 3.65 -7.40
CA ILE A 130 5.23 3.48 -5.95
C ILE A 130 6.54 2.80 -5.53
N GLY A 131 6.90 1.68 -6.16
CA GLY A 131 8.13 0.94 -5.83
C GLY A 131 9.41 1.75 -6.06
N ASN A 132 9.42 2.66 -7.03
CA ASN A 132 10.55 3.55 -7.31
C ASN A 132 10.60 4.79 -6.40
N ASN A 133 9.59 5.03 -5.55
CA ASN A 133 9.59 6.21 -4.69
C ASN A 133 10.62 6.06 -3.55
N THR A 134 11.63 6.89 -3.58
CA THR A 134 12.72 6.92 -2.60
C THR A 134 12.57 8.03 -1.55
N THR A 135 11.47 8.79 -1.59
CA THR A 135 11.26 9.94 -0.70
C THR A 135 10.40 9.61 0.52
N TRP A 136 9.64 8.52 0.49
CA TRP A 136 8.79 8.08 1.61
C TRP A 136 9.61 7.33 2.67
N ILE A 137 10.65 7.97 3.19
CA ILE A 137 11.59 7.35 4.13
C ILE A 137 10.97 7.02 5.49
N ASN A 138 9.81 7.59 5.80
CA ASN A 138 9.10 7.41 7.06
C ASN A 138 7.93 6.42 6.96
N ILE A 139 7.72 5.78 5.79
CA ILE A 139 6.59 4.87 5.60
C ILE A 139 6.68 3.68 6.57
N GLU A 140 5.59 3.44 7.29
CA GLU A 140 5.42 2.36 8.25
C GLU A 140 4.39 1.34 7.76
N GLU A 141 3.32 1.81 7.10
CA GLU A 141 2.25 0.97 6.58
C GLU A 141 1.97 1.27 5.10
N LEU A 142 2.05 0.24 4.26
CA LEU A 142 1.79 0.33 2.84
C LEU A 142 0.82 -0.79 2.43
N TRP A 143 -0.42 -0.41 2.12
CA TRP A 143 -1.50 -1.33 1.78
C TRP A 143 -1.95 -1.13 0.34
N LEU A 144 -1.61 -2.08 -0.54
CA LEU A 144 -1.79 -2.02 -1.99
C LEU A 144 -2.57 -3.22 -2.54
N GLY A 145 -3.24 -4.00 -1.72
CA GLY A 145 -4.01 -5.17 -2.14
C GLY A 145 -5.04 -4.85 -3.25
N GLU A 146 -5.32 -5.82 -4.13
CA GLU A 146 -6.33 -5.71 -5.20
C GLU A 146 -6.12 -4.53 -6.17
N ASN A 147 -4.90 -4.40 -6.72
CA ASN A 147 -4.55 -3.25 -7.57
C ASN A 147 -3.96 -3.59 -8.94
N GLU A 148 -3.88 -4.85 -9.31
CA GLU A 148 -3.33 -5.28 -10.62
C GLU A 148 -1.89 -4.77 -10.86
N ILE A 149 -1.07 -4.72 -9.80
CA ILE A 149 0.31 -4.16 -9.81
C ILE A 149 1.24 -4.93 -10.77
N GLY A 150 0.98 -6.21 -11.01
CA GLY A 150 1.75 -7.02 -11.94
C GLY A 150 3.20 -7.30 -11.50
N GLU A 151 3.91 -8.09 -12.33
CA GLU A 151 5.27 -8.56 -11.99
C GLU A 151 6.27 -7.41 -11.86
N LYS A 152 6.24 -6.43 -12.78
CA LYS A 152 7.20 -5.31 -12.72
C LYS A 152 6.98 -4.42 -11.50
N GLY A 153 5.72 -4.09 -11.18
CA GLY A 153 5.41 -3.34 -9.96
C GLY A 153 5.86 -4.10 -8.72
N GLY A 154 5.61 -5.41 -8.66
CA GLY A 154 6.08 -6.28 -7.59
C GLY A 154 7.60 -6.27 -7.43
N VAL A 155 8.34 -6.34 -8.56
CA VAL A 155 9.82 -6.24 -8.56
C VAL A 155 10.29 -4.89 -8.05
N MET A 156 9.69 -3.78 -8.48
CA MET A 156 10.09 -2.44 -8.02
C MET A 156 9.81 -2.25 -6.53
N ILE A 157 8.65 -2.69 -6.04
CA ILE A 157 8.30 -2.65 -4.62
C ILE A 157 9.28 -3.51 -3.81
N GLY A 158 9.50 -4.77 -4.21
CA GLY A 158 10.42 -5.68 -3.53
C GLY A 158 11.87 -5.18 -3.51
N SER A 159 12.28 -4.42 -4.52
CA SER A 159 13.63 -3.87 -4.63
C SER A 159 13.83 -2.53 -3.91
N ASN A 160 12.77 -1.94 -3.33
CA ASN A 160 12.92 -0.66 -2.65
C ASN A 160 13.70 -0.79 -1.34
N THR A 161 14.82 -0.09 -1.24
CA THR A 161 15.73 -0.13 -0.09
C THR A 161 15.60 1.08 0.84
N THR A 162 14.68 1.99 0.57
CA THR A 162 14.52 3.23 1.34
C THR A 162 13.50 3.11 2.48
N TRP A 163 12.58 2.15 2.41
CA TRP A 163 11.50 1.97 3.38
C TRP A 163 11.95 1.23 4.64
N LYS A 164 12.94 1.78 5.34
CA LYS A 164 13.56 1.13 6.51
C LYS A 164 12.65 1.05 7.73
N ASN A 165 11.59 1.86 7.77
CA ASN A 165 10.62 1.90 8.86
C ASN A 165 9.38 1.04 8.61
N LEU A 166 9.31 0.34 7.45
CA LEU A 166 8.16 -0.45 7.06
C LEU A 166 7.88 -1.57 8.07
N LYS A 167 6.66 -1.58 8.59
CA LYS A 167 6.14 -2.56 9.56
C LYS A 167 5.10 -3.48 8.92
N SER A 168 4.25 -2.91 8.05
CA SER A 168 3.19 -3.67 7.40
C SER A 168 3.18 -3.44 5.90
N LEU A 169 3.21 -4.52 5.13
CA LEU A 169 3.10 -4.51 3.67
C LEU A 169 1.99 -5.44 3.22
N GLY A 170 0.95 -4.88 2.60
CA GLY A 170 -0.15 -5.61 1.99
C GLY A 170 -0.10 -5.50 0.46
N LEU A 171 0.00 -6.64 -0.21
CA LEU A 171 0.06 -6.77 -1.68
C LEU A 171 -0.89 -7.85 -2.21
N GLU A 172 -1.89 -8.26 -1.45
CA GLU A 172 -2.79 -9.36 -1.80
C GLU A 172 -3.42 -9.14 -3.18
N ASN A 173 -3.60 -10.22 -3.94
CA ASN A 173 -4.28 -10.22 -5.25
C ASN A 173 -3.75 -9.20 -6.27
N ASN A 174 -2.43 -9.16 -6.45
CA ASN A 174 -1.77 -8.20 -7.36
C ASN A 174 -1.07 -8.83 -8.57
N LYS A 175 -1.03 -10.15 -8.69
CA LYS A 175 -0.34 -10.85 -9.78
C LYS A 175 1.15 -10.47 -9.88
N ILE A 176 1.83 -10.33 -8.74
CA ILE A 176 3.24 -9.89 -8.70
C ILE A 176 4.21 -10.93 -9.26
N GLY A 177 3.77 -12.17 -9.45
CA GLY A 177 4.53 -13.24 -10.12
C GLY A 177 5.78 -13.70 -9.36
N GLU A 178 6.48 -14.66 -9.98
CA GLU A 178 7.67 -15.28 -9.38
C GLU A 178 8.79 -14.27 -9.13
N LYS A 179 9.07 -13.36 -10.09
CA LYS A 179 10.14 -12.37 -9.94
C LYS A 179 9.82 -11.31 -8.87
N GLY A 180 8.54 -10.91 -8.73
CA GLY A 180 8.12 -10.04 -7.65
C GLY A 180 8.32 -10.71 -6.30
N GLY A 181 7.95 -11.98 -6.17
CA GLY A 181 8.21 -12.80 -4.98
C GLY A 181 9.70 -12.92 -4.67
N GLU A 182 10.54 -13.19 -5.70
CA GLU A 182 12.01 -13.21 -5.54
C GLU A 182 12.55 -11.86 -5.06
N ALA A 183 12.10 -10.74 -5.64
CA ALA A 183 12.55 -9.40 -5.24
C ALA A 183 12.17 -9.08 -3.79
N ILE A 184 10.94 -9.40 -3.38
CA ILE A 184 10.48 -9.24 -2.00
C ILE A 184 11.32 -10.09 -1.05
N GLY A 185 11.50 -11.39 -1.35
CA GLY A 185 12.27 -12.32 -0.53
C GLY A 185 13.75 -11.92 -0.40
N ASN A 186 14.32 -11.28 -1.40
CA ASN A 186 15.70 -10.78 -1.39
C ASN A 186 15.87 -9.42 -0.68
N ASN A 187 14.79 -8.76 -0.27
CA ASN A 187 14.91 -7.47 0.39
C ASN A 187 15.48 -7.62 1.81
N THR A 188 16.63 -7.02 2.04
CA THR A 188 17.35 -7.05 3.32
C THR A 188 17.26 -5.74 4.11
N THR A 189 16.42 -4.81 3.69
CA THR A 189 16.32 -3.48 4.32
C THR A 189 15.10 -3.31 5.21
N TRP A 190 14.07 -4.16 5.07
CA TRP A 190 12.84 -4.09 5.85
C TRP A 190 13.00 -4.76 7.24
N ASN A 191 13.96 -4.26 8.03
CA ASN A 191 14.30 -4.87 9.33
C ASN A 191 13.21 -4.72 10.40
N ASN A 192 12.26 -3.82 10.19
CA ASN A 192 11.16 -3.56 11.12
C ASN A 192 9.84 -4.25 10.69
N LEU A 193 9.88 -5.09 9.64
CA LEU A 193 8.68 -5.74 9.11
C LEU A 193 8.06 -6.67 10.15
N GLU A 194 6.79 -6.44 10.45
CA GLU A 194 5.97 -7.21 11.39
C GLU A 194 4.88 -8.00 10.66
N GLU A 195 4.34 -7.46 9.58
CA GLU A 195 3.26 -8.10 8.82
C GLU A 195 3.53 -8.05 7.32
N LEU A 196 3.41 -9.20 6.64
CA LEU A 196 3.56 -9.35 5.20
C LEU A 196 2.39 -10.14 4.62
N TRP A 197 1.59 -9.50 3.79
CA TRP A 197 0.37 -10.05 3.21
C TRP A 197 0.54 -10.20 1.70
N LEU A 198 0.67 -11.43 1.21
CA LEU A 198 0.97 -11.75 -0.18
C LEU A 198 -0.04 -12.75 -0.80
N TYR A 199 -1.20 -12.98 -0.19
CA TYR A 199 -2.21 -13.90 -0.70
C TYR A 199 -2.51 -13.66 -2.20
N GLY A 200 -2.61 -14.74 -2.99
CA GLY A 200 -3.12 -14.66 -4.37
C GLY A 200 -2.21 -13.94 -5.36
N ASN A 201 -0.88 -14.16 -5.32
CA ASN A 201 0.08 -13.41 -6.13
C ASN A 201 0.88 -14.21 -7.16
N GLU A 202 0.68 -15.50 -7.29
CA GLU A 202 1.40 -16.36 -8.22
C GLU A 202 2.94 -16.33 -8.02
N ILE A 203 3.39 -16.24 -6.74
CA ILE A 203 4.80 -16.11 -6.35
C ILE A 203 5.66 -17.30 -6.82
N GLY A 204 5.06 -18.49 -6.94
CA GLY A 204 5.76 -19.69 -7.41
C GLY A 204 6.79 -20.23 -6.41
N ASP A 205 7.44 -21.34 -6.81
CA ASP A 205 8.38 -22.04 -5.94
C ASP A 205 9.65 -21.21 -5.65
N LYS A 206 10.22 -20.52 -6.68
CA LYS A 206 11.41 -19.69 -6.46
C LYS A 206 11.15 -18.48 -5.56
N GLY A 207 10.04 -17.78 -5.76
CA GLY A 207 9.66 -16.68 -4.85
C GLY A 207 9.47 -17.20 -3.43
N GLY A 208 8.82 -18.35 -3.26
CA GLY A 208 8.68 -19.04 -1.98
C GLY A 208 10.03 -19.37 -1.34
N VAL A 209 10.99 -19.88 -2.12
CA VAL A 209 12.37 -20.12 -1.65
C VAL A 209 13.05 -18.85 -1.18
N MET A 210 12.97 -17.76 -1.93
CA MET A 210 13.62 -16.50 -1.53
C MET A 210 12.99 -15.92 -0.27
N ILE A 211 11.66 -15.94 -0.18
CA ILE A 211 10.93 -15.48 1.02
C ILE A 211 11.30 -16.36 2.22
N GLY A 212 11.21 -17.69 2.09
CA GLY A 212 11.56 -18.63 3.16
C GLY A 212 13.01 -18.55 3.61
N SER A 213 13.92 -18.14 2.72
CA SER A 213 15.35 -17.98 3.03
C SER A 213 15.72 -16.61 3.59
N ASN A 214 14.77 -15.67 3.71
CA ASN A 214 15.08 -14.33 4.22
C ASN A 214 15.42 -14.38 5.72
N THR A 215 16.59 -13.86 6.07
CA THR A 215 17.12 -13.85 7.43
C THR A 215 17.09 -12.48 8.11
N THR A 216 16.45 -11.49 7.50
CA THR A 216 16.42 -10.12 7.99
C THR A 216 15.14 -9.76 8.74
N TRP A 217 14.02 -10.44 8.45
CA TRP A 217 12.71 -10.12 9.03
C TRP A 217 12.53 -10.71 10.43
N LYS A 218 13.40 -10.31 11.36
CA LYS A 218 13.42 -10.85 12.75
C LYS A 218 12.21 -10.43 13.58
N ASN A 219 11.50 -9.38 13.16
CA ASN A 219 10.33 -8.86 13.86
C ASN A 219 9.00 -9.39 13.26
N LEU A 220 9.08 -10.25 12.23
CA LEU A 220 7.89 -10.77 11.56
C LEU A 220 7.00 -11.56 12.50
N LYS A 221 5.74 -11.13 12.59
CA LYS A 221 4.69 -11.73 13.44
C LYS A 221 3.65 -12.46 12.60
N LYS A 222 3.35 -11.90 11.41
CA LYS A 222 2.32 -12.47 10.54
C LYS A 222 2.81 -12.48 9.09
N ILE A 223 2.62 -13.61 8.42
CA ILE A 223 2.85 -13.73 6.99
C ILE A 223 1.73 -14.53 6.34
N ASP A 224 1.15 -13.98 5.30
CA ASP A 224 0.18 -14.67 4.45
C ASP A 224 0.78 -14.92 3.06
N LEU A 225 0.99 -16.18 2.74
CA LEU A 225 1.47 -16.69 1.47
C LEU A 225 0.43 -17.62 0.81
N GLY A 226 -0.81 -17.60 1.25
CA GLY A 226 -1.87 -18.42 0.68
C GLY A 226 -2.07 -18.17 -0.82
N ASN A 227 -2.50 -19.18 -1.56
CA ASN A 227 -2.79 -19.12 -2.99
C ASN A 227 -1.65 -18.52 -3.86
N ASN A 228 -0.45 -19.10 -3.74
CA ASN A 228 0.75 -18.57 -4.41
C ASN A 228 1.51 -19.57 -5.30
N LYS A 229 1.02 -20.79 -5.45
CA LYS A 229 1.70 -21.86 -6.22
C LYS A 229 3.11 -22.17 -5.67
N ILE A 230 3.31 -22.02 -4.36
CA ILE A 230 4.56 -22.38 -3.69
C ILE A 230 4.67 -23.91 -3.66
N GLY A 231 5.75 -24.44 -4.21
CA GLY A 231 6.00 -25.88 -4.28
C GLY A 231 6.80 -26.41 -3.08
N ASP A 232 7.29 -27.66 -3.23
CA ASP A 232 8.05 -28.35 -2.19
C ASP A 232 9.28 -27.58 -1.71
N LYS A 233 10.07 -26.99 -2.63
CA LYS A 233 11.30 -26.27 -2.26
C LYS A 233 11.01 -24.97 -1.49
N GLY A 234 9.96 -24.25 -1.88
CA GLY A 234 9.50 -23.08 -1.15
C GLY A 234 9.01 -23.45 0.25
N GLY A 235 8.23 -24.55 0.37
CA GLY A 235 7.81 -25.11 1.64
C GLY A 235 9.00 -25.54 2.51
N GLU A 236 9.99 -26.23 1.94
CA GLU A 236 11.23 -26.59 2.64
C GLU A 236 11.99 -25.36 3.15
N ALA A 237 12.13 -24.31 2.32
CA ALA A 237 12.82 -23.09 2.71
C ALA A 237 12.09 -22.35 3.86
N ILE A 238 10.77 -22.29 3.80
CA ILE A 238 9.94 -21.70 4.86
C ILE A 238 10.08 -22.50 6.17
N GLY A 239 9.98 -23.84 6.11
CA GLY A 239 10.12 -24.71 7.29
C GLY A 239 11.51 -24.67 7.90
N ASN A 240 12.55 -24.45 7.11
CA ASN A 240 13.94 -24.30 7.59
C ASN A 240 14.28 -22.91 8.11
N ASN A 241 13.37 -21.95 8.05
CA ASN A 241 13.68 -20.59 8.49
C ASN A 241 13.78 -20.52 10.02
N THR A 242 14.98 -20.22 10.51
CA THR A 242 15.27 -20.11 11.95
C THR A 242 15.28 -18.67 12.46
N THR A 243 14.94 -17.69 11.62
CA THR A 243 14.99 -16.27 11.97
C THR A 243 13.66 -15.65 12.34
N TRP A 244 12.55 -16.25 11.94
CA TRP A 244 11.20 -15.75 12.24
C TRP A 244 10.75 -16.14 13.66
N ASN A 245 11.59 -15.84 14.67
CA ASN A 245 11.34 -16.26 16.06
C ASN A 245 10.14 -15.60 16.74
N ASN A 246 9.60 -14.53 16.13
CA ASN A 246 8.43 -13.81 16.62
C ASN A 246 7.15 -14.15 15.83
N LEU A 247 7.24 -15.14 14.90
CA LEU A 247 6.11 -15.49 14.05
C LEU A 247 4.97 -16.10 14.87
N GLU A 248 3.82 -15.48 14.81
CA GLU A 248 2.59 -15.90 15.49
C GLU A 248 1.59 -16.52 14.51
N VAL A 249 1.61 -16.07 13.25
CA VAL A 249 0.64 -16.50 12.24
C VAL A 249 1.34 -16.74 10.90
N LEU A 250 1.17 -17.93 10.36
CA LEU A 250 1.65 -18.36 9.05
C LEU A 250 0.48 -18.97 8.27
N TRP A 251 0.08 -18.33 7.17
CA TRP A 251 -0.91 -18.87 6.24
C TRP A 251 -0.21 -19.37 4.97
N LEU A 252 -0.40 -20.64 4.63
CA LEU A 252 0.16 -21.33 3.47
C LEU A 252 -0.92 -22.09 2.68
N GLY A 253 -2.19 -21.89 2.98
CA GLY A 253 -3.30 -22.56 2.29
C GLY A 253 -3.27 -22.35 0.77
N GLU A 254 -3.84 -23.27 0.00
CA GLU A 254 -3.96 -23.15 -1.47
C GLU A 254 -2.59 -23.00 -2.18
N ASN A 255 -1.56 -23.75 -1.73
CA ASN A 255 -0.25 -23.85 -2.38
C ASN A 255 -0.01 -25.29 -2.85
N GLU A 256 1.11 -25.51 -3.54
CA GLU A 256 1.54 -26.81 -4.06
C GLU A 256 2.62 -27.45 -3.17
N ILE A 257 2.60 -27.12 -1.86
CA ILE A 257 3.54 -27.68 -0.87
C ILE A 257 3.26 -29.17 -0.71
N GLY A 258 4.21 -29.97 -1.16
CA GLY A 258 4.10 -31.43 -1.13
C GLY A 258 4.56 -32.03 0.23
N GLU A 259 4.87 -33.33 0.20
CA GLU A 259 5.24 -34.07 1.39
C GLU A 259 6.51 -33.52 2.06
N LYS A 260 7.54 -33.19 1.27
CA LYS A 260 8.83 -32.71 1.78
C LYS A 260 8.70 -31.34 2.46
N GLY A 261 8.02 -30.40 1.78
CA GLY A 261 7.75 -29.09 2.38
C GLY A 261 6.92 -29.22 3.66
N GLY A 262 5.89 -30.08 3.66
CA GLY A 262 5.08 -30.36 4.85
C GLY A 262 5.90 -30.93 6.01
N VAL A 263 6.83 -31.84 5.74
CA VAL A 263 7.74 -32.40 6.77
C VAL A 263 8.60 -31.31 7.39
N MET A 264 9.16 -30.41 6.59
CA MET A 264 10.03 -29.34 7.09
C MET A 264 9.27 -28.30 7.89
N ILE A 265 8.04 -27.96 7.48
CA ILE A 265 7.19 -27.03 8.27
C ILE A 265 6.77 -27.65 9.60
N GLY A 266 6.59 -28.98 9.68
CA GLY A 266 6.17 -29.70 10.87
C GLY A 266 7.30 -30.11 11.82
N SER A 267 8.56 -29.89 11.46
CA SER A 267 9.74 -30.31 12.27
C SER A 267 10.25 -29.20 13.19
#